data_953ff80deab68b3f3a801133e1b8e13f
#
_entry.id   953ff80deab68b3f3a801133e1b8e13f
#
_cell.length_a   1.000
_cell.length_b   1.000
_cell.length_c   1.000
_cell.angle_alpha   90.00
_cell.angle_beta   90.00
_cell.angle_gamma   90.00
#
_symmetry.space_group_name_H-M   'P 1'
#
loop_
_entity.id
_entity.type
_entity.pdbx_description
1 polymer ?
#
loop_
_entity_poly.entity_id
_entity_poly.type
_entity_poly.pdbx_seq_one_letter_code
_entity_poly.pdbx_strand_id
1 'polypeptide(L)'
;MALYVVTGPPAGGKSTWVRENAKPGDITIDYDALANTLTPQSKGSHEHTAEVKKVTKAARQAAIDAALQLVNLADVYIIHSTPSEQLLSRYRNRGAEIIVCDPGRDIVLARAKAERPW
;
A
#
# COMPACT_ATOMS: atom_id res chain seq x y z
N MET A 1 10.13 16.32 4.40
CA MET A 1 9.06 15.45 3.94
C MET A 1 9.24 14.05 4.51
N ALA A 2 8.25 13.22 4.43
CA ALA A 2 8.26 11.97 5.16
C ALA A 2 7.97 10.76 4.26
N LEU A 3 8.49 9.62 4.66
CA LEU A 3 8.20 8.33 4.06
C LEU A 3 7.39 7.51 5.07
N TYR A 4 6.20 7.10 4.67
CA TYR A 4 5.33 6.27 5.49
C TYR A 4 5.15 4.91 4.83
N VAL A 5 5.31 3.84 5.59
CA VAL A 5 4.98 2.49 5.14
C VAL A 5 3.78 2.02 5.95
N VAL A 6 2.66 1.83 5.26
CA VAL A 6 1.38 1.53 5.88
C VAL A 6 1.13 0.03 5.77
N THR A 7 1.12 -0.66 6.89
CA THR A 7 0.99 -2.11 6.95
C THR A 7 -0.26 -2.51 7.72
N GLY A 8 -0.60 -3.76 7.66
CA GLY A 8 -1.73 -4.31 8.40
C GLY A 8 -2.48 -5.38 7.63
N PRO A 9 -3.38 -6.09 8.30
CA PRO A 9 -4.15 -7.15 7.66
C PRO A 9 -5.17 -6.61 6.66
N PRO A 10 -5.74 -7.47 5.81
CA PRO A 10 -6.87 -7.08 4.97
C PRO A 10 -7.99 -6.45 5.82
N ALA A 11 -8.66 -5.46 5.27
CA ALA A 11 -9.70 -4.71 5.97
C ALA A 11 -9.22 -3.98 7.24
N GLY A 12 -7.90 -3.79 7.37
CA GLY A 12 -7.33 -3.04 8.50
C GLY A 12 -7.44 -1.52 8.36
N GLY A 13 -7.89 -1.02 7.21
CA GLY A 13 -8.06 0.41 6.98
C GLY A 13 -6.85 1.12 6.39
N LYS A 14 -5.94 0.39 5.77
CA LYS A 14 -4.72 0.97 5.18
C LYS A 14 -5.01 2.05 4.15
N SER A 15 -5.83 1.73 3.16
CA SER A 15 -6.17 2.69 2.10
C SER A 15 -6.95 3.89 2.66
N THR A 16 -7.82 3.64 3.63
CA THR A 16 -8.58 4.70 4.29
C THR A 16 -7.64 5.63 5.05
N TRP A 17 -6.68 5.07 5.79
CA TRP A 17 -5.72 5.88 6.53
C TRP A 17 -4.90 6.77 5.59
N VAL A 18 -4.43 6.21 4.47
CA VAL A 18 -3.68 6.98 3.48
C VAL A 18 -4.53 8.09 2.89
N ARG A 19 -5.77 7.78 2.54
CA ARG A 19 -6.69 8.77 1.97
C ARG A 19 -6.96 9.93 2.92
N GLU A 20 -7.04 9.64 4.22
CA GLU A 20 -7.29 10.66 5.23
C GLU A 20 -6.07 11.52 5.55
N ASN A 21 -4.86 10.99 5.32
CA ASN A 21 -3.64 11.66 5.71
C ASN A 21 -2.86 12.26 4.54
N ALA A 22 -2.94 11.67 3.37
CA ALA A 22 -2.22 12.18 2.20
C ALA A 22 -2.91 13.43 1.65
N LYS A 23 -2.11 14.34 1.14
CA LYS A 23 -2.57 15.61 0.57
C LYS A 23 -2.39 15.59 -0.93
N PRO A 24 -3.11 16.44 -1.68
CA PRO A 24 -2.84 16.57 -3.11
C PRO A 24 -1.36 16.83 -3.37
N GLY A 25 -0.79 16.08 -4.30
CA GLY A 25 0.64 16.15 -4.61
C GLY A 25 1.50 15.14 -3.88
N ASP A 26 0.98 14.51 -2.82
CA ASP A 26 1.71 13.43 -2.17
C ASP A 26 1.69 12.18 -3.05
N ILE A 27 2.70 11.33 -2.85
CA ILE A 27 2.84 10.10 -3.65
C ILE A 27 2.28 8.93 -2.86
N THR A 28 1.36 8.19 -3.46
CA THR A 28 0.80 6.99 -2.85
C THR A 28 1.04 5.79 -3.75
N ILE A 29 1.55 4.69 -3.18
CA ILE A 29 1.88 3.48 -3.93
C ILE A 29 1.12 2.32 -3.31
N ASP A 30 0.15 1.78 -4.05
CA ASP A 30 -0.72 0.70 -3.62
C ASP A 30 -0.76 -0.35 -4.73
N TYR A 31 -0.38 -1.59 -4.39
CA TYR A 31 -0.31 -2.68 -5.34
C TYR A 31 -1.66 -2.92 -6.06
N ASP A 32 -2.75 -3.00 -5.30
CA ASP A 32 -4.06 -3.28 -5.91
C ASP A 32 -4.53 -2.15 -6.82
N ALA A 33 -4.29 -0.92 -6.42
CA ALA A 33 -4.63 0.23 -7.26
C ALA A 33 -3.84 0.22 -8.56
N LEU A 34 -2.54 -0.10 -8.49
CA LEU A 34 -1.71 -0.25 -9.69
C LEU A 34 -2.20 -1.36 -10.58
N ALA A 35 -2.48 -2.53 -10.01
CA ALA A 35 -2.96 -3.68 -10.77
C ALA A 35 -4.28 -3.36 -11.48
N ASN A 36 -5.18 -2.69 -10.79
CA ASN A 36 -6.47 -2.32 -11.36
C ASN A 36 -6.35 -1.28 -12.47
N THR A 37 -5.31 -0.45 -12.42
CA THR A 37 -5.03 0.51 -13.47
C THR A 37 -4.42 -0.13 -14.70
N LEU A 38 -3.66 -1.20 -14.52
CA LEU A 38 -2.91 -1.85 -15.60
C LEU A 38 -3.74 -2.88 -16.38
N THR A 39 -5.02 -3.04 -16.04
CA THR A 39 -5.91 -3.92 -16.81
C THR A 39 -7.27 -3.22 -16.97
N PRO A 40 -7.82 -3.19 -18.19
CA PRO A 40 -9.01 -2.38 -18.49
C PRO A 40 -10.32 -2.92 -17.91
N GLN A 41 -10.34 -4.16 -17.45
CA GLN A 41 -11.56 -4.76 -16.93
C GLN A 41 -11.50 -5.08 -15.45
N SER A 42 -10.63 -4.36 -14.75
CA SER A 42 -10.46 -4.54 -13.34
C SER A 42 -11.63 -3.96 -12.58
N LYS A 43 -12.45 -4.50 -11.98
CA LYS A 43 -13.60 -3.93 -11.24
C LYS A 43 -13.29 -3.75 -9.76
N GLY A 44 -12.07 -3.33 -9.45
CA GLY A 44 -11.63 -3.22 -8.07
C GLY A 44 -11.33 -4.58 -7.44
N SER A 45 -11.16 -5.60 -8.26
CA SER A 45 -10.87 -6.95 -7.80
C SER A 45 -9.45 -7.08 -7.27
N HIS A 46 -9.27 -7.97 -6.31
CA HIS A 46 -7.95 -8.39 -5.86
C HIS A 46 -7.43 -9.60 -6.65
N GLU A 47 -8.24 -10.10 -7.58
CA GLU A 47 -7.87 -11.24 -8.40
C GLU A 47 -7.35 -10.76 -9.74
N HIS A 48 -6.11 -11.10 -10.04
CA HIS A 48 -5.44 -10.69 -11.27
C HIS A 48 -4.72 -11.87 -11.90
N THR A 49 -4.56 -11.80 -13.21
CA THR A 49 -3.80 -12.82 -13.94
C THR A 49 -2.32 -12.76 -13.56
N ALA A 50 -1.59 -13.84 -13.84
CA ALA A 50 -0.16 -13.89 -13.59
C ALA A 50 0.58 -12.79 -14.34
N GLU A 51 0.15 -12.48 -15.56
CA GLU A 51 0.75 -11.43 -16.38
C GLU A 51 0.55 -10.05 -15.76
N VAL A 52 -0.65 -9.74 -15.31
CA VAL A 52 -0.94 -8.47 -14.64
C VAL A 52 -0.14 -8.36 -13.35
N LYS A 53 -0.07 -9.43 -12.57
CA LYS A 53 0.71 -9.44 -11.32
C LYS A 53 2.19 -9.16 -11.59
N LYS A 54 2.74 -9.75 -12.64
CA LYS A 54 4.15 -9.57 -12.98
C LYS A 54 4.47 -8.12 -13.37
N VAL A 55 3.63 -7.53 -14.21
CA VAL A 55 3.80 -6.15 -14.61
C VAL A 55 3.59 -5.20 -13.44
N THR A 56 2.59 -5.46 -12.62
CA THR A 56 2.29 -4.65 -11.45
C THR A 56 3.46 -4.66 -10.46
N LYS A 57 4.04 -5.82 -10.22
CA LYS A 57 5.20 -5.94 -9.32
C LYS A 57 6.37 -5.11 -9.80
N ALA A 58 6.66 -5.16 -11.10
CA ALA A 58 7.74 -4.38 -11.69
C ALA A 58 7.45 -2.88 -11.62
N ALA A 59 6.21 -2.48 -11.93
CA ALA A 59 5.81 -1.07 -11.89
C ALA A 59 5.87 -0.53 -10.46
N ARG A 60 5.40 -1.31 -9.49
CA ARG A 60 5.45 -0.92 -8.09
C ARG A 60 6.88 -0.72 -7.62
N GLN A 61 7.79 -1.64 -7.97
CA GLN A 61 9.19 -1.52 -7.57
C GLN A 61 9.82 -0.27 -8.19
N ALA A 62 9.54 0.00 -9.46
CA ALA A 62 10.04 1.20 -10.11
C ALA A 62 9.48 2.46 -9.46
N ALA A 63 8.20 2.46 -9.11
CA ALA A 63 7.56 3.59 -8.43
C ALA A 63 8.18 3.82 -7.06
N ILE A 64 8.42 2.76 -6.28
CA ILE A 64 9.06 2.87 -4.98
C ILE A 64 10.47 3.44 -5.12
N ASP A 65 11.26 2.91 -6.04
CA ASP A 65 12.64 3.36 -6.24
C ASP A 65 12.68 4.85 -6.62
N ALA A 66 11.81 5.27 -7.51
CA ALA A 66 11.72 6.67 -7.90
C ALA A 66 11.25 7.55 -6.74
N ALA A 67 10.24 7.10 -6.00
CA ALA A 67 9.69 7.89 -4.89
C ALA A 67 10.70 8.08 -3.77
N LEU A 68 11.53 7.08 -3.49
CA LEU A 68 12.55 7.19 -2.45
C LEU A 68 13.57 8.28 -2.75
N GLN A 69 13.76 8.65 -4.02
CA GLN A 69 14.63 9.75 -4.41
C GLN A 69 13.98 11.11 -4.15
N LEU A 70 12.67 11.15 -3.93
CA LEU A 70 11.91 12.38 -3.84
C LEU A 70 11.35 12.64 -2.45
N VAL A 71 11.73 11.85 -1.45
CA VAL A 71 11.18 11.98 -0.08
C VAL A 71 11.48 13.33 0.56
N ASN A 72 12.44 14.07 0.06
CA ASN A 72 12.74 15.42 0.53
C ASN A 72 11.83 16.48 -0.11
N LEU A 73 11.08 16.11 -1.12
CA LEU A 73 10.24 17.04 -1.90
C LEU A 73 8.75 16.76 -1.76
N ALA A 74 8.38 15.55 -1.40
CA ALA A 74 7.00 15.15 -1.25
C ALA A 74 6.88 14.05 -0.20
N ASP A 75 5.74 13.98 0.46
CA ASP A 75 5.46 12.86 1.34
C ASP A 75 5.12 11.64 0.50
N VAL A 76 5.63 10.48 0.91
CA VAL A 76 5.46 9.21 0.19
C VAL A 76 4.78 8.21 1.11
N TYR A 77 3.71 7.60 0.62
CA TYR A 77 2.94 6.58 1.33
C TYR A 77 3.01 5.28 0.53
N ILE A 78 3.59 4.24 1.12
CA ILE A 78 3.67 2.91 0.51
C ILE A 78 2.75 1.98 1.29
N ILE A 79 1.76 1.42 0.63
CA ILE A 79 0.85 0.45 1.24
C ILE A 79 1.41 -0.94 0.99
N HIS A 80 1.78 -1.64 2.05
CA HIS A 80 2.37 -2.97 1.98
C HIS A 80 1.85 -3.81 3.14
N SER A 81 0.96 -4.74 2.85
CA SER A 81 0.23 -5.50 3.89
C SER A 81 1.13 -6.32 4.80
N THR A 82 2.06 -7.07 4.22
CA THR A 82 2.91 -7.99 4.98
C THR A 82 4.36 -7.91 4.48
N PRO A 83 5.06 -6.79 4.77
CA PRO A 83 6.46 -6.69 4.35
C PRO A 83 7.34 -7.65 5.18
N SER A 84 8.39 -8.16 4.55
CA SER A 84 9.38 -8.98 5.26
C SER A 84 10.17 -8.10 6.24
N GLU A 85 10.82 -8.76 7.21
CA GLU A 85 11.68 -8.04 8.16
C GLU A 85 12.83 -7.33 7.44
N GLN A 86 13.38 -7.94 6.40
CA GLN A 86 14.43 -7.31 5.60
C GLN A 86 13.92 -6.04 4.94
N LEU A 87 12.72 -6.08 4.39
CA LEU A 87 12.13 -4.94 3.72
C LEU A 87 11.80 -3.84 4.71
N LEU A 88 11.25 -4.19 5.87
CA LEU A 88 11.00 -3.22 6.94
C LEU A 88 12.30 -2.53 7.37
N SER A 89 13.39 -3.28 7.52
CA SER A 89 14.68 -2.72 7.87
C SER A 89 15.17 -1.73 6.82
N ARG A 90 15.00 -2.04 5.55
CA ARG A 90 15.35 -1.14 4.46
C ARG A 90 14.55 0.16 4.52
N TYR A 91 13.26 0.06 4.77
CA TYR A 91 12.41 1.25 4.90
C TYR A 91 12.82 2.09 6.10
N ARG A 92 13.08 1.46 7.25
CA ARG A 92 13.52 2.16 8.45
C ARG A 92 14.86 2.87 8.24
N ASN A 93 15.77 2.22 7.51
CA ASN A 93 17.08 2.82 7.19
C ASN A 93 16.95 4.06 6.31
N ARG A 94 15.83 4.20 5.62
CA ARG A 94 15.52 5.39 4.83
C ARG A 94 14.70 6.41 5.60
N GLY A 95 14.53 6.20 6.90
CA GLY A 95 13.77 7.12 7.75
C GLY A 95 12.27 6.93 7.69
N ALA A 96 11.80 5.77 7.24
CA ALA A 96 10.37 5.52 7.15
C ALA A 96 9.72 5.42 8.51
N GLU A 97 8.52 5.96 8.62
CA GLU A 97 7.64 5.72 9.74
C GLU A 97 6.70 4.57 9.37
N ILE A 98 6.69 3.53 10.20
CA ILE A 98 5.86 2.36 9.96
C ILE A 98 4.52 2.56 10.63
N ILE A 99 3.46 2.61 9.85
CA ILE A 99 2.09 2.78 10.34
C ILE A 99 1.40 1.43 10.28
N VAL A 100 0.96 0.94 11.42
CA VAL A 100 0.26 -0.33 11.50
C VAL A 100 -1.23 -0.07 11.63
N CYS A 101 -1.98 -0.39 10.60
CA CYS A 101 -3.44 -0.23 10.58
C CYS A 101 -4.10 -1.53 11.04
N ASP A 102 -4.17 -1.68 12.34
CA ASP A 102 -4.81 -2.82 12.99
C ASP A 102 -5.62 -2.31 14.18
N PRO A 103 -6.86 -1.88 13.93
CA PRO A 103 -7.68 -1.26 14.99
C PRO A 103 -8.13 -2.23 16.06
N GLY A 104 -7.75 -3.50 15.95
CA GLY A 104 -8.14 -4.54 16.87
C GLY A 104 -8.76 -5.70 16.13
N ARG A 105 -8.61 -6.89 16.70
CA ARG A 105 -9.02 -8.11 16.04
C ARG A 105 -10.50 -8.13 15.68
N ASP A 106 -11.36 -7.71 16.61
CA ASP A 106 -12.80 -7.73 16.38
C ASP A 106 -13.21 -6.73 15.30
N ILE A 107 -12.58 -5.58 15.28
CA ILE A 107 -12.85 -4.57 14.26
C ILE A 107 -12.40 -5.05 12.88
N VAL A 108 -11.23 -5.69 12.81
CA VAL A 108 -10.73 -6.25 11.56
C VAL A 108 -11.67 -7.33 11.04
N LEU A 109 -12.14 -8.23 11.91
CA LEU A 109 -13.07 -9.27 11.51
C LEU A 109 -14.41 -8.71 11.04
N ALA A 110 -14.92 -7.69 11.73
CA ALA A 110 -16.16 -7.04 11.34
C ALA A 110 -16.04 -6.39 9.96
N ARG A 111 -14.95 -5.68 9.70
CA ARG A 111 -14.70 -5.08 8.39
C ARG A 111 -14.57 -6.12 7.30
N ALA A 112 -13.88 -7.21 7.58
CA ALA A 112 -13.72 -8.28 6.62
C ALA A 112 -15.06 -8.90 6.23
N LYS A 113 -15.97 -9.10 7.21
CA LYS A 113 -17.30 -9.59 6.93
C LYS A 113 -18.12 -8.63 6.09
N ALA A 114 -17.96 -7.34 6.30
CA ALA A 114 -18.70 -6.33 5.55
C ALA A 114 -18.18 -6.16 4.12
N GLU A 115 -16.86 -6.19 3.96
CA GLU A 115 -16.20 -5.94 2.67
C GLU A 115 -15.95 -7.21 1.87
N ARG A 116 -15.79 -8.34 2.53
CA ARG A 116 -15.47 -9.63 1.96
C ARG A 116 -16.28 -10.70 2.67
N PRO A 117 -17.49 -10.94 2.22
CA PRO A 117 -18.37 -11.92 2.88
C PRO A 117 -17.87 -13.34 2.64
N TRP A 118 -16.98 -13.77 3.48
CA TRP A 118 -16.50 -15.15 3.44
C TRP A 118 -16.69 -15.84 4.79
#